data_9efbf5c950229a8d1430c5d0a7f8c5e7
#
_entry.id   9efbf5c950229a8d1430c5d0a7f8c5e7
#
_cell.length_a   1.000
_cell.length_b   1.000
_cell.length_c   1.000
_cell.angle_alpha   90.00
_cell.angle_beta   90.00
_cell.angle_gamma   90.00
#
_symmetry.space_group_name_H-M   'P 1'
#
loop_
_entity.id
_entity.type
_entity.pdbx_description
1 polymer ?
#
loop_
_entity_poly.entity_id
_entity_poly.type
_entity_poly.pdbx_seq_one_letter_code
_entity_poly.pdbx_strand_id
1 'polypeptide(L)'
;MILEIYLKLYRNIANLLKGQKYNITTMEQINYVENELLQSNDLPSFSAGDTVTVHYKIKEGGKERTQLFKGVVIQRKGKSTTETFTVRKISSGVGVERIFPVLSPAVEKIEVNKEGSVRRARIYYLRELTGKKARIKEKRK
;
A
#
# COMPACT_ATOMS: atom_id res chain seq x y z
N MET A 1 -4.24 16.01 34.08
CA MET A 1 -5.15 16.63 33.06
C MET A 1 -5.39 15.71 31.86
N ILE A 2 -4.35 15.19 31.20
CA ILE A 2 -4.51 14.29 30.02
C ILE A 2 -5.12 12.93 30.41
N LEU A 3 -4.74 12.36 31.55
CA LEU A 3 -5.25 11.07 32.04
C LEU A 3 -6.74 11.10 32.38
N GLU A 4 -7.26 12.23 32.89
CA GLU A 4 -8.68 12.40 33.19
C GLU A 4 -9.56 12.51 31.92
N ILE A 5 -9.00 13.09 30.86
CA ILE A 5 -9.70 13.18 29.57
C ILE A 5 -9.80 11.77 28.96
N TYR A 6 -8.75 10.95 29.05
CA TYR A 6 -8.77 9.56 28.60
C TYR A 6 -9.75 8.71 29.41
N LEU A 7 -9.82 8.87 30.72
CA LEU A 7 -10.78 8.16 31.58
C LEU A 7 -12.23 8.57 31.31
N LYS A 8 -12.49 9.85 31.04
CA LYS A 8 -13.81 10.33 30.65
C LYS A 8 -14.25 9.79 29.28
N LEU A 9 -13.36 9.81 28.29
CA LEU A 9 -13.60 9.21 26.96
C LEU A 9 -13.89 7.72 27.08
N TYR A 10 -13.10 6.98 27.86
CA TYR A 10 -13.29 5.55 28.06
C TYR A 10 -14.62 5.22 28.76
N ARG A 11 -15.05 6.01 29.76
CA ARG A 11 -16.36 5.87 30.40
C ARG A 11 -17.52 6.19 29.45
N ASN A 12 -17.39 7.20 28.61
CA ASN A 12 -18.44 7.54 27.63
C ASN A 12 -18.58 6.45 26.56
N ILE A 13 -17.47 5.91 26.05
CA ILE A 13 -17.48 4.79 25.11
C ILE A 13 -18.06 3.53 25.78
N ALA A 14 -17.67 3.22 27.01
CA ALA A 14 -18.21 2.08 27.75
C ALA A 14 -19.71 2.21 28.05
N ASN A 15 -20.23 3.42 28.27
CA ASN A 15 -21.66 3.66 28.50
C ASN A 15 -22.47 3.63 27.18
N LEU A 16 -21.91 4.09 26.07
CA LEU A 16 -22.51 3.93 24.73
C LEU A 16 -22.61 2.47 24.32
N LEU A 17 -21.63 1.65 24.70
CA LEU A 17 -21.61 0.20 24.40
C LEU A 17 -22.56 -0.62 25.28
N LYS A 18 -22.96 -0.14 26.46
CA LYS A 18 -23.91 -0.85 27.36
C LYS A 18 -25.37 -0.81 26.90
N GLY A 19 -25.73 0.10 26.00
CA GLY A 19 -27.11 0.28 25.51
C GLY A 19 -27.47 -0.49 24.24
N GLN A 20 -26.52 -1.03 23.52
CA GLN A 20 -26.78 -1.70 22.25
C GLN A 20 -26.14 -3.08 22.25
N LYS A 21 -27.00 -4.11 22.25
CA LYS A 21 -26.60 -5.49 21.93
C LYS A 21 -26.22 -5.55 20.45
N TYR A 22 -25.03 -5.08 20.10
CA TYR A 22 -24.48 -5.31 18.78
C TYR A 22 -23.89 -6.73 18.77
N ASN A 23 -24.58 -7.66 18.14
CA ASN A 23 -23.96 -8.84 17.58
C ASN A 23 -23.14 -8.41 16.35
N ILE A 24 -22.15 -7.54 16.58
CA ILE A 24 -21.23 -7.13 15.54
C ILE A 24 -20.33 -8.33 15.27
N THR A 25 -20.48 -8.92 14.10
CA THR A 25 -19.61 -10.00 13.63
C THR A 25 -18.15 -9.53 13.71
N THR A 26 -17.23 -10.41 14.06
CA THR A 26 -15.78 -10.08 14.19
C THR A 26 -15.23 -9.30 12.96
N MET A 27 -15.81 -9.56 11.79
CA MET A 27 -15.47 -8.86 10.54
C MET A 27 -15.88 -7.38 10.54
N GLU A 28 -17.03 -7.04 11.13
CA GLU A 28 -17.50 -5.65 11.22
C GLU A 28 -16.68 -4.84 12.22
N GLN A 29 -16.22 -5.48 13.30
CA GLN A 29 -15.31 -4.87 14.26
C GLN A 29 -13.95 -4.55 13.63
N ILE A 30 -13.43 -5.45 12.82
CA ILE A 30 -12.18 -5.23 12.09
C ILE A 30 -12.36 -4.07 11.10
N ASN A 31 -13.43 -4.07 10.32
CA ASN A 31 -13.72 -3.00 9.37
C ASN A 31 -13.89 -1.63 10.04
N TYR A 32 -14.50 -1.59 11.23
CA TYR A 32 -14.65 -0.37 12.01
C TYR A 32 -13.28 0.17 12.45
N VAL A 33 -12.43 -0.69 13.02
CA VAL A 33 -11.07 -0.33 13.43
C VAL A 33 -10.22 0.09 12.23
N GLU A 34 -10.34 -0.61 11.10
CA GLU A 34 -9.65 -0.24 9.87
C GLU A 34 -10.04 1.15 9.38
N ASN A 35 -11.34 1.47 9.34
CA ASN A 35 -11.82 2.78 8.89
C ASN A 35 -11.44 3.92 9.84
N GLU A 36 -11.37 3.66 11.15
CA GLU A 36 -11.04 4.65 12.15
C GLU A 36 -9.54 4.93 12.28
N LEU A 37 -8.71 3.89 12.14
CA LEU A 37 -7.26 3.98 12.31
C LEU A 37 -6.51 4.25 11.01
N LEU A 38 -7.11 3.93 9.87
CA LEU A 38 -6.49 4.15 8.57
C LEU A 38 -6.89 5.51 8.03
N GLN A 39 -6.02 6.48 8.23
CA GLN A 39 -6.05 7.69 7.43
C GLN A 39 -5.95 7.28 5.96
N SER A 40 -6.96 7.64 5.18
CA SER A 40 -6.95 7.45 3.73
C SER A 40 -5.80 8.26 3.14
N ASN A 41 -4.68 7.63 2.91
CA ASN A 41 -3.65 8.22 2.08
C ASN A 41 -4.25 8.35 0.69
N ASP A 42 -4.26 9.56 0.11
CA ASP A 42 -4.65 9.82 -1.27
C ASP A 42 -3.66 9.14 -2.23
N LEU A 43 -3.82 7.82 -2.37
CA LEU A 43 -2.97 7.02 -3.23
C LEU A 43 -3.59 6.95 -4.63
N PRO A 44 -2.79 7.16 -5.68
CA PRO A 44 -3.29 7.05 -7.04
C PRO A 44 -3.78 5.63 -7.32
N SER A 45 -4.77 5.51 -8.19
CA SER A 45 -5.21 4.21 -8.70
C SER A 45 -4.17 3.68 -9.68
N PHE A 46 -3.63 2.50 -9.41
CA PHE A 46 -2.68 1.80 -10.29
C PHE A 46 -2.90 0.30 -10.25
N SER A 47 -2.45 -0.40 -11.28
CA SER A 47 -2.62 -1.84 -11.45
C SER A 47 -1.31 -2.53 -11.82
N ALA A 48 -1.35 -3.88 -11.90
CA ALA A 48 -0.22 -4.62 -12.44
C ALA A 48 0.06 -4.19 -13.89
N GLY A 49 1.33 -4.02 -14.24
CA GLY A 49 1.79 -3.53 -15.53
C GLY A 49 2.15 -2.05 -15.55
N ASP A 50 1.65 -1.27 -14.60
CA ASP A 50 1.95 0.15 -14.53
C ASP A 50 3.39 0.37 -14.07
N THR A 51 4.01 1.44 -14.58
CA THR A 51 5.31 1.89 -14.11
C THR A 51 5.10 2.97 -13.07
N VAL A 52 5.54 2.69 -11.85
CA VAL A 52 5.38 3.59 -10.70
C VAL A 52 6.72 4.00 -10.12
N THR A 53 6.75 5.18 -9.50
CA THR A 53 7.85 5.62 -8.63
C THR A 53 7.33 5.68 -7.20
N VAL A 54 7.90 4.87 -6.33
CA VAL A 54 7.57 4.83 -4.90
C VAL A 54 8.59 5.66 -4.14
N HIS A 55 8.12 6.69 -3.44
CA HIS A 55 8.91 7.49 -2.51
C HIS A 55 8.77 6.85 -1.12
N TYR A 56 9.85 6.30 -0.60
CA TYR A 56 9.76 5.64 0.68
C TYR A 56 10.86 6.10 1.63
N LYS A 57 10.48 6.24 2.91
CA LYS A 57 11.36 6.73 3.97
C LYS A 57 12.23 5.60 4.51
N ILE A 58 13.52 5.87 4.63
CA ILE A 58 14.49 5.00 5.30
C ILE A 58 15.03 5.74 6.51
N LYS A 59 15.14 5.02 7.62
CA LYS A 59 15.82 5.49 8.84
C LYS A 59 17.16 4.84 8.92
N GLU A 60 18.23 5.63 8.84
CA GLU A 60 19.60 5.16 8.96
C GLU A 60 20.35 6.01 10.00
N GLY A 61 20.84 5.40 11.09
CA GLY A 61 21.65 6.10 12.09
C GLY A 61 21.04 7.37 12.68
N GLY A 62 19.71 7.38 12.91
CA GLY A 62 18.97 8.53 13.44
C GLY A 62 18.61 9.61 12.41
N LYS A 63 19.00 9.44 11.15
CA LYS A 63 18.58 10.31 10.04
C LYS A 63 17.52 9.63 9.20
N GLU A 64 16.54 10.41 8.75
CA GLU A 64 15.52 9.97 7.81
C GLU A 64 15.88 10.50 6.41
N ARG A 65 15.78 9.62 5.41
CA ARG A 65 15.92 10.01 4.00
C ARG A 65 14.87 9.33 3.15
N THR A 66 14.38 10.01 2.14
CA THR A 66 13.46 9.45 1.15
C THR A 66 14.26 8.80 0.02
N GLN A 67 13.96 7.52 -0.26
CA GLN A 67 14.52 6.79 -1.39
C GLN A 67 13.46 6.58 -2.46
N LEU A 68 13.85 6.78 -3.72
CA LEU A 68 13.00 6.55 -4.88
C LEU A 68 13.19 5.13 -5.41
N PHE A 69 12.09 4.41 -5.56
CA PHE A 69 12.09 3.09 -6.18
C PHE A 69 11.17 3.11 -7.41
N LYS A 70 11.77 3.31 -8.59
CA LYS A 70 11.04 3.32 -9.87
C LYS A 70 11.09 1.97 -10.52
N GLY A 71 9.92 1.42 -10.87
CA GLY A 71 9.84 0.11 -11.51
C GLY A 71 8.43 -0.22 -11.99
N VAL A 72 8.25 -1.44 -12.45
CA VAL A 72 6.97 -1.97 -12.93
C VAL A 72 6.27 -2.73 -11.82
N VAL A 73 4.98 -2.50 -11.63
CA VAL A 73 4.15 -3.25 -10.68
C VAL A 73 3.89 -4.64 -11.24
N ILE A 74 4.36 -5.69 -10.55
CA ILE A 74 4.16 -7.09 -10.96
C ILE A 74 2.83 -7.62 -10.47
N GLN A 75 2.44 -7.26 -9.27
CA GLN A 75 1.18 -7.68 -8.66
C GLN A 75 0.70 -6.66 -7.63
N ARG A 76 -0.59 -6.68 -7.38
CA ARG A 76 -1.25 -6.06 -6.25
C ARG A 76 -2.09 -7.14 -5.56
N LYS A 77 -1.95 -7.32 -4.26
CA LYS A 77 -2.54 -8.42 -3.47
C LYS A 77 -3.03 -7.92 -2.12
N GLY A 78 -4.12 -8.51 -1.63
CA GLY A 78 -4.72 -8.17 -0.35
C GLY A 78 -5.86 -7.19 -0.48
N LYS A 79 -6.41 -6.80 0.64
CA LYS A 79 -7.47 -5.78 0.78
C LYS A 79 -7.20 -4.97 2.02
N SER A 80 -7.60 -3.69 1.98
CA SER A 80 -7.50 -2.79 3.14
C SER A 80 -6.09 -2.76 3.75
N THR A 81 -5.93 -3.01 5.04
CA THR A 81 -4.66 -2.96 5.78
C THR A 81 -3.60 -3.95 5.29
N THR A 82 -4.04 -5.09 4.76
CA THR A 82 -3.14 -6.14 4.29
C THR A 82 -2.75 -6.00 2.83
N GLU A 83 -3.21 -4.93 2.17
CA GLU A 83 -2.93 -4.72 0.76
C GLU A 83 -1.47 -4.39 0.53
N THR A 84 -0.84 -5.16 -0.39
CA THR A 84 0.56 -5.00 -0.78
C THR A 84 0.70 -4.99 -2.28
N PHE A 85 1.70 -4.29 -2.77
CA PHE A 85 2.08 -4.33 -4.18
C PHE A 85 3.57 -4.60 -4.32
N THR A 86 3.94 -5.31 -5.39
CA THR A 86 5.32 -5.67 -5.68
C THR A 86 5.80 -4.89 -6.90
N VAL A 87 6.89 -4.17 -6.74
CA VAL A 87 7.53 -3.40 -7.82
C VAL A 87 8.84 -4.07 -8.20
N ARG A 88 9.05 -4.27 -9.52
CA ARG A 88 10.28 -4.81 -10.10
C ARG A 88 11.02 -3.75 -10.89
N LYS A 89 12.31 -3.63 -10.67
CA LYS A 89 13.22 -2.85 -11.51
C LYS A 89 14.44 -3.66 -11.90
N ILE A 90 15.11 -3.27 -12.95
CA ILE A 90 16.45 -3.78 -13.29
C ILE A 90 17.47 -2.77 -12.76
N SER A 91 18.37 -3.22 -11.92
CA SER A 91 19.47 -2.43 -11.36
C SER A 91 20.78 -3.14 -11.68
N SER A 92 21.69 -2.48 -12.42
CA SER A 92 22.97 -3.05 -12.83
C SER A 92 22.86 -4.45 -13.48
N GLY A 93 21.84 -4.65 -14.34
CA GLY A 93 21.57 -5.93 -14.99
C GLY A 93 20.85 -6.97 -14.15
N VAL A 94 20.66 -6.73 -12.85
CA VAL A 94 19.98 -7.64 -11.93
C VAL A 94 18.53 -7.18 -11.70
N GLY A 95 17.58 -8.13 -11.74
CA GLY A 95 16.19 -7.88 -11.42
C GLY A 95 15.98 -7.78 -9.90
N VAL A 96 15.59 -6.61 -9.42
CA VAL A 96 15.31 -6.37 -8.02
C VAL A 96 13.80 -6.18 -7.84
N GLU A 97 13.22 -6.92 -6.89
CA GLU A 97 11.81 -6.82 -6.53
C GLU A 97 11.68 -6.36 -5.09
N ARG A 98 10.71 -5.48 -4.85
CA ARG A 98 10.39 -5.01 -3.51
C ARG A 98 8.88 -5.02 -3.31
N ILE A 99 8.47 -5.50 -2.14
CA ILE A 99 7.08 -5.52 -1.71
C ILE A 99 6.85 -4.31 -0.82
N PHE A 100 5.81 -3.54 -1.14
CA PHE A 100 5.39 -2.38 -0.36
C PHE A 100 3.97 -2.60 0.15
N PRO A 101 3.71 -2.49 1.46
CA PRO A 101 2.34 -2.36 1.96
C PRO A 101 1.77 -1.01 1.49
N VAL A 102 0.54 -1.02 0.98
CA VAL A 102 -0.10 0.18 0.41
C VAL A 102 -0.27 1.28 1.46
N LEU A 103 -0.70 0.89 2.67
CA LEU A 103 -0.97 1.80 3.79
C LEU A 103 0.21 1.94 4.77
N SER A 104 1.44 1.66 4.32
CA SER A 104 2.62 1.82 5.18
C SER A 104 2.96 3.29 5.40
N PRO A 105 3.20 3.74 6.64
CA PRO A 105 3.66 5.10 6.93
C PRO A 105 5.06 5.38 6.36
N ALA A 106 5.80 4.34 5.98
CA ALA A 106 7.08 4.50 5.29
C ALA A 106 6.91 4.87 3.81
N VAL A 107 5.75 4.63 3.20
CA VAL A 107 5.44 5.06 1.83
C VAL A 107 4.92 6.49 1.90
N GLU A 108 5.71 7.44 1.42
CA GLU A 108 5.37 8.86 1.44
C GLU A 108 4.45 9.23 0.27
N LYS A 109 4.82 8.77 -0.93
CA LYS A 109 4.10 9.09 -2.17
C LYS A 109 4.30 7.99 -3.21
N ILE A 110 3.27 7.76 -4.03
CA ILE A 110 3.35 6.90 -5.20
C ILE A 110 3.00 7.74 -6.43
N GLU A 111 3.87 7.74 -7.42
CA GLU A 111 3.64 8.42 -8.70
C GLU A 111 3.48 7.40 -9.81
N VAL A 112 2.37 7.48 -10.54
CA VAL A 112 2.15 6.65 -11.74
C VAL A 112 2.79 7.35 -12.93
N ASN A 113 3.89 6.80 -13.43
CA ASN A 113 4.62 7.37 -14.56
C ASN A 113 4.01 6.95 -15.91
N LYS A 114 3.58 5.68 -16.02
CA LYS A 114 3.00 5.11 -17.23
C LYS A 114 1.98 4.04 -16.87
N GLU A 115 0.84 4.07 -17.54
CA GLU A 115 -0.17 3.02 -17.46
C GLU A 115 0.18 1.89 -18.44
N GLY A 116 0.28 0.68 -17.96
CA GLY A 116 0.62 -0.49 -18.75
C GLY A 116 -0.59 -1.31 -19.14
N SER A 117 -0.61 -1.82 -20.37
CA SER A 117 -1.66 -2.73 -20.83
C SER A 117 -1.21 -4.18 -20.69
N VAL A 118 -1.78 -4.90 -19.73
CA VAL A 118 -1.50 -6.32 -19.47
C VAL A 118 -2.82 -7.10 -19.36
N ARG A 119 -2.78 -8.40 -19.71
CA ARG A 119 -3.95 -9.28 -19.66
C ARG A 119 -4.11 -10.01 -18.33
N ARG A 120 -3.04 -10.06 -17.51
CA ARG A 120 -2.99 -10.81 -16.24
C ARG A 120 -2.84 -9.86 -15.08
N ALA A 121 -3.54 -10.13 -13.99
CA ALA A 121 -3.40 -9.39 -12.74
C ALA A 121 -2.05 -9.65 -12.02
N ARG A 122 -1.38 -10.75 -12.37
CA ARG A 122 -0.03 -11.09 -11.88
C ARG A 122 0.86 -11.38 -13.08
N ILE A 123 1.92 -10.60 -13.22
CA ILE A 123 2.81 -10.63 -14.40
C ILE A 123 4.20 -11.21 -14.08
N TYR A 124 4.21 -12.36 -13.39
CA TYR A 124 5.47 -13.02 -13.00
C TYR A 124 6.35 -13.46 -14.17
N TYR A 125 5.75 -13.67 -15.35
CA TYR A 125 6.51 -13.99 -16.56
C TYR A 125 7.54 -12.90 -16.92
N LEU A 126 7.38 -11.69 -16.40
CA LEU A 126 8.33 -10.60 -16.59
C LEU A 126 9.71 -10.90 -15.99
N ARG A 127 9.80 -11.84 -15.05
CA ARG A 127 11.05 -12.24 -14.41
C ARG A 127 11.99 -12.93 -15.37
N GLU A 128 11.45 -13.68 -16.32
CA GLU A 128 12.18 -14.46 -17.33
C GLU A 128 12.51 -13.63 -18.58
N LEU A 129 11.88 -12.46 -18.72
CA LEU A 129 12.04 -11.63 -19.90
C LEU A 129 13.08 -10.54 -19.68
N THR A 130 13.92 -10.32 -20.71
CA THR A 130 14.94 -9.28 -20.72
C THR A 130 14.86 -8.40 -21.96
N GLY A 131 15.44 -7.21 -21.90
CA GLY A 131 15.55 -6.30 -23.04
C GLY A 131 14.21 -5.88 -23.65
N LYS A 132 14.07 -6.00 -24.96
CA LYS A 132 12.85 -5.58 -25.69
C LYS A 132 11.61 -6.39 -25.33
N LYS A 133 11.77 -7.69 -25.00
CA LYS A 133 10.66 -8.57 -24.63
C LYS A 133 10.04 -8.23 -23.28
N ALA A 134 10.79 -7.61 -22.37
CA ALA A 134 10.33 -7.17 -21.06
C ALA A 134 9.56 -5.83 -21.09
N ARG A 135 9.44 -5.18 -22.25
CA ARG A 135 8.72 -3.90 -22.36
C ARG A 135 7.21 -4.13 -22.38
N ILE A 136 6.52 -3.52 -21.44
CA ILE A 136 5.05 -3.49 -21.40
C ILE A 136 4.56 -2.40 -22.33
N LYS A 137 3.51 -2.71 -23.10
CA LYS A 137 2.85 -1.73 -23.96
C LYS A 137 2.08 -0.73 -23.12
N GLU A 138 2.18 0.53 -23.46
CA GLU A 138 1.42 1.59 -22.82
C GLU A 138 -0.06 1.47 -23.20
N LYS A 139 -0.95 1.72 -22.26
CA LYS A 139 -2.38 1.75 -22.47
C LYS A 139 -2.72 2.97 -23.32
N ARG A 140 -3.32 2.75 -24.48
CA ARG A 140 -3.84 3.85 -25.32
C ARG A 140 -5.08 4.43 -24.64
N LYS A 141 -5.09 5.74 -24.45
CA LYS A 141 -6.28 6.50 -24.03
C LYS A 141 -7.29 6.54 -25.15
#